data_803a31dc508a1e87d075d219bf08b6a5
#
_entry.id   803a31dc508a1e87d075d219bf08b6a5
#
_cell.length_a   1.000
_cell.length_b   1.000
_cell.length_c   1.000
_cell.angle_alpha   90.00
_cell.angle_beta   90.00
_cell.angle_gamma   90.00
#
_symmetry.space_group_name_H-M   'P 1'
#
loop_
_entity.id
_entity.type
_entity.pdbx_description
1 polymer ?
#
loop_
_entity_poly.entity_id
_entity_poly.type
_entity_poly.pdbx_seq_one_letter_code
_entity_poly.pdbx_strand_id
1 'polypeptide(L)'
;MSDSLAVSIVMPTYNRCGELEAAVNSALCQTEPADHFELIVVDNNSTDKTAEVLQRLTAIHAGRVRAVTERRQGVSHARNAGITAAAAPLVAFFDDDVRVTPEWVATIRRTFRERSDIDCIGGKVLPDWSSPPPRWLTRSHWAPLALQDLGDRPVLVSAENPLGLISANLACRRSLLDRVGGFSPLFQRVKDGIGSLEDDEWIRRLWQSGGRALYVPDLVAHTSVPSTRLTRRYHRRWHSGHGRFYALLRAAEFERSSKGAILGVPAHVYRATIASAGSWIASLLTGRTDDAFTHEVRLRFLRGFFSQRVREHFAHGT
;
A
#
# COMPACT_ATOMS: atom_id res chain seq x y z
N MET A 1 -13.17 11.37 31.04
CA MET A 1 -13.50 10.45 29.92
C MET A 1 -12.59 9.26 30.09
N SER A 2 -13.11 8.04 30.13
CA SER A 2 -12.33 6.84 30.45
C SER A 2 -11.18 6.71 29.45
N ASP A 3 -9.96 6.52 29.98
CA ASP A 3 -8.75 6.18 29.23
C ASP A 3 -8.91 4.76 28.67
N SER A 4 -9.71 4.62 27.62
CA SER A 4 -10.00 3.36 26.96
C SER A 4 -9.15 3.20 25.72
N LEU A 5 -8.88 1.95 25.33
CA LEU A 5 -8.23 1.57 24.10
C LEU A 5 -8.80 2.36 22.91
N ALA A 6 -7.96 3.13 22.24
CA ALA A 6 -8.37 4.06 21.19
C ALA A 6 -7.93 3.60 19.79
N VAL A 7 -6.78 2.92 19.68
CA VAL A 7 -6.18 2.50 18.40
C VAL A 7 -5.76 1.04 18.46
N SER A 8 -6.24 0.22 17.51
CA SER A 8 -5.68 -1.10 17.24
C SER A 8 -4.73 -0.99 16.05
N ILE A 9 -3.47 -1.27 16.26
CA ILE A 9 -2.44 -1.27 15.23
C ILE A 9 -2.34 -2.68 14.64
N VAL A 10 -2.50 -2.82 13.34
CA VAL A 10 -2.42 -4.10 12.62
C VAL A 10 -1.17 -4.13 11.76
N MET A 11 -0.28 -5.07 12.01
CA MET A 11 0.96 -5.26 11.28
C MET A 11 1.00 -6.69 10.70
N PRO A 12 0.81 -6.88 9.39
CA PRO A 12 1.01 -8.16 8.74
C PRO A 12 2.50 -8.47 8.64
N THR A 13 2.89 -9.74 8.79
CA THR A 13 4.27 -10.17 8.58
C THR A 13 4.33 -11.50 7.84
N TYR A 14 5.36 -11.68 7.01
CA TYR A 14 5.65 -12.92 6.29
C TYR A 14 7.14 -13.05 5.98
N ASN A 15 7.82 -14.04 6.60
CA ASN A 15 9.25 -14.30 6.39
C ASN A 15 10.11 -13.05 6.62
N ARG A 16 10.01 -12.44 7.82
CA ARG A 16 10.64 -11.17 8.21
C ARG A 16 11.31 -11.24 9.58
N CYS A 17 11.86 -12.39 9.94
CA CYS A 17 12.46 -12.57 11.26
C CYS A 17 13.55 -11.53 11.61
N GLY A 18 14.22 -10.94 10.62
CA GLY A 18 15.25 -9.91 10.83
C GLY A 18 14.73 -8.50 11.06
N GLU A 19 13.59 -8.15 10.48
CA GLU A 19 13.03 -6.79 10.51
C GLU A 19 11.95 -6.61 11.59
N LEU A 20 11.26 -7.69 11.95
CA LEU A 20 10.07 -7.70 12.80
C LEU A 20 10.28 -7.01 14.15
N GLU A 21 11.40 -7.24 14.81
CA GLU A 21 11.69 -6.64 16.14
C GLU A 21 11.79 -5.12 16.08
N ALA A 22 12.44 -4.57 15.05
CA ALA A 22 12.57 -3.14 14.86
C ALA A 22 11.21 -2.46 14.59
N ALA A 23 10.36 -3.11 13.78
CA ALA A 23 9.00 -2.63 13.50
C ALA A 23 8.12 -2.64 14.77
N VAL A 24 8.12 -3.75 15.52
CA VAL A 24 7.40 -3.88 16.80
C VAL A 24 7.86 -2.81 17.79
N ASN A 25 9.16 -2.63 17.98
CA ASN A 25 9.70 -1.63 18.90
C ASN A 25 9.29 -0.21 18.52
N SER A 26 9.28 0.15 17.22
CA SER A 26 8.83 1.46 16.78
C SER A 26 7.35 1.72 17.14
N ALA A 27 6.50 0.71 17.00
CA ALA A 27 5.09 0.80 17.35
C ALA A 27 4.85 0.88 18.87
N LEU A 28 5.74 0.32 19.68
CA LEU A 28 5.63 0.36 21.14
C LEU A 28 6.26 1.61 21.76
N CYS A 29 7.23 2.25 21.08
CA CYS A 29 7.89 3.48 21.52
C CYS A 29 7.09 4.73 21.12
N GLN A 30 5.84 4.82 21.58
CA GLN A 30 4.95 5.94 21.29
C GLN A 30 4.89 6.92 22.46
N THR A 31 4.66 8.21 22.16
CA THR A 31 4.41 9.26 23.16
C THR A 31 3.02 9.12 23.81
N GLU A 32 2.12 8.39 23.18
CA GLU A 32 0.79 8.07 23.68
C GLU A 32 0.87 7.03 24.81
N PRO A 33 0.05 7.12 25.88
CA PRO A 33 -0.04 6.13 26.95
C PRO A 33 -0.26 4.71 26.40
N ALA A 34 0.39 3.74 27.03
CA ALA A 34 0.44 2.36 26.55
C ALA A 34 -0.92 1.62 26.53
N ASP A 35 -1.86 2.04 27.36
CA ASP A 35 -3.23 1.54 27.47
C ASP A 35 -4.18 2.12 26.40
N HIS A 36 -3.75 3.15 25.69
CA HIS A 36 -4.53 3.75 24.61
C HIS A 36 -4.41 3.01 23.27
N PHE A 37 -3.47 2.08 23.11
CA PHE A 37 -3.31 1.33 21.87
C PHE A 37 -2.84 -0.11 22.12
N GLU A 38 -3.20 -1.00 21.20
CA GLU A 38 -2.71 -2.37 21.11
C GLU A 38 -1.96 -2.59 19.81
N LEU A 39 -1.01 -3.51 19.78
CA LEU A 39 -0.34 -3.98 18.58
C LEU A 39 -0.73 -5.42 18.27
N ILE A 40 -1.30 -5.65 17.08
CA ILE A 40 -1.70 -6.95 16.58
C ILE A 40 -0.75 -7.29 15.43
N VAL A 41 0.13 -8.26 15.66
CA VAL A 41 1.04 -8.79 14.64
C VAL A 41 0.42 -10.04 14.04
N VAL A 42 0.20 -10.02 12.73
CA VAL A 42 -0.43 -11.15 12.03
C VAL A 42 0.63 -11.90 11.23
N ASP A 43 1.03 -13.07 11.71
CA ASP A 43 1.91 -13.97 10.96
C ASP A 43 1.13 -14.64 9.83
N ASN A 44 1.47 -14.31 8.61
CA ASN A 44 0.83 -14.84 7.41
C ASN A 44 1.51 -16.12 6.91
N ASN A 45 1.53 -17.15 7.77
CA ASN A 45 2.05 -18.47 7.43
C ASN A 45 3.55 -18.45 7.07
N SER A 46 4.38 -17.80 7.91
CA SER A 46 5.83 -17.74 7.75
C SER A 46 6.46 -19.13 7.85
N THR A 47 7.54 -19.32 7.10
CA THR A 47 8.32 -20.58 7.03
C THR A 47 9.75 -20.41 7.54
N ASP A 48 10.13 -19.20 7.90
CA ASP A 48 11.41 -18.86 8.56
C ASP A 48 11.23 -18.76 10.08
N LYS A 49 12.17 -18.11 10.78
CA LYS A 49 12.11 -17.89 12.23
C LYS A 49 11.15 -16.79 12.69
N THR A 50 10.31 -16.25 11.82
CA THR A 50 9.37 -15.17 12.17
C THR A 50 8.44 -15.57 13.32
N ALA A 51 7.91 -16.78 13.31
CA ALA A 51 7.02 -17.26 14.38
C ALA A 51 7.73 -17.33 15.74
N GLU A 52 9.01 -17.78 15.77
CA GLU A 52 9.83 -17.83 16.99
C GLU A 52 10.10 -16.43 17.53
N VAL A 53 10.46 -15.48 16.65
CA VAL A 53 10.68 -14.06 17.02
C VAL A 53 9.39 -13.46 17.57
N LEU A 54 8.26 -13.70 16.91
CA LEU A 54 6.96 -13.18 17.34
C LEU A 54 6.55 -13.75 18.71
N GLN A 55 6.75 -15.03 18.96
CA GLN A 55 6.51 -15.65 20.27
C GLN A 55 7.34 -14.98 21.37
N ARG A 56 8.60 -14.74 21.12
CA ARG A 56 9.50 -14.02 22.06
C ARG A 56 9.02 -12.59 22.33
N LEU A 57 8.68 -11.84 21.29
CA LEU A 57 8.21 -10.47 21.41
C LEU A 57 6.87 -10.39 22.18
N THR A 58 5.96 -11.33 21.93
CA THR A 58 4.69 -11.42 22.67
C THR A 58 4.93 -11.71 24.17
N ALA A 59 5.91 -12.53 24.51
CA ALA A 59 6.25 -12.82 25.90
C ALA A 59 6.88 -11.60 26.60
N ILE A 60 7.82 -10.90 25.92
CA ILE A 60 8.49 -9.69 26.47
C ILE A 60 7.49 -8.54 26.66
N HIS A 61 6.56 -8.37 25.75
CA HIS A 61 5.58 -7.28 25.73
C HIS A 61 4.16 -7.76 26.03
N ALA A 62 4.04 -8.67 27.02
CA ALA A 62 2.76 -9.27 27.40
C ALA A 62 1.68 -8.20 27.66
N GLY A 63 0.50 -8.40 27.08
CA GLY A 63 -0.62 -7.47 27.14
C GLY A 63 -0.56 -6.29 26.16
N ARG A 64 0.58 -6.02 25.53
CA ARG A 64 0.74 -4.95 24.53
C ARG A 64 0.86 -5.45 23.10
N VAL A 65 1.45 -6.63 22.90
CA VAL A 65 1.60 -7.29 21.60
C VAL A 65 0.76 -8.55 21.58
N ARG A 66 -0.11 -8.65 20.60
CA ARG A 66 -0.94 -9.81 20.35
C ARG A 66 -0.60 -10.46 19.02
N ALA A 67 -0.24 -11.74 19.03
CA ALA A 67 0.02 -12.53 17.85
C ALA A 67 -1.26 -13.16 17.30
N VAL A 68 -1.43 -13.11 15.99
CA VAL A 68 -2.50 -13.78 15.25
C VAL A 68 -1.85 -14.56 14.11
N THR A 69 -2.35 -15.75 13.82
CA THR A 69 -1.90 -16.56 12.67
C THR A 69 -2.97 -16.57 11.59
N GLU A 70 -2.61 -16.18 10.36
CA GLU A 70 -3.46 -16.32 9.17
C GLU A 70 -2.82 -17.31 8.18
N ARG A 71 -3.46 -18.44 7.99
CA ARG A 71 -2.94 -19.54 7.16
C ARG A 71 -3.12 -19.32 5.65
N ARG A 72 -4.10 -18.51 5.24
CA ARG A 72 -4.30 -18.15 3.83
C ARG A 72 -3.25 -17.14 3.44
N GLN A 73 -2.40 -17.54 2.49
CA GLN A 73 -1.28 -16.71 2.05
C GLN A 73 -1.75 -15.44 1.33
N GLY A 74 -1.27 -14.27 1.75
CA GLY A 74 -1.50 -12.98 1.12
C GLY A 74 -1.77 -11.86 2.11
N VAL A 75 -1.25 -10.67 1.82
CA VAL A 75 -1.27 -9.51 2.72
C VAL A 75 -2.69 -9.05 3.08
N SER A 76 -3.64 -9.13 2.13
CA SER A 76 -5.06 -8.81 2.40
C SER A 76 -5.68 -9.76 3.41
N HIS A 77 -5.37 -11.07 3.33
CA HIS A 77 -5.83 -12.03 4.33
C HIS A 77 -5.29 -11.70 5.71
N ALA A 78 -3.98 -11.37 5.80
CA ALA A 78 -3.36 -11.02 7.06
C ALA A 78 -3.95 -9.72 7.65
N ARG A 79 -4.10 -8.66 6.85
CA ARG A 79 -4.74 -7.41 7.30
C ARG A 79 -6.17 -7.64 7.76
N ASN A 80 -6.95 -8.45 7.04
CA ASN A 80 -8.33 -8.77 7.42
C ASN A 80 -8.42 -9.58 8.71
N ALA A 81 -7.49 -10.52 8.95
CA ALA A 81 -7.41 -11.22 10.23
C ALA A 81 -7.08 -10.26 11.38
N GLY A 82 -6.19 -9.29 11.15
CA GLY A 82 -5.89 -8.23 12.09
C GLY A 82 -7.08 -7.31 12.36
N ILE A 83 -7.83 -6.91 11.33
CA ILE A 83 -9.08 -6.13 11.46
C ILE A 83 -10.10 -6.88 12.33
N THR A 84 -10.27 -8.17 12.11
CA THR A 84 -11.18 -9.00 12.92
C THR A 84 -10.73 -9.09 14.38
N ALA A 85 -9.43 -9.14 14.62
CA ALA A 85 -8.86 -9.20 15.95
C ALA A 85 -8.84 -7.84 16.69
N ALA A 86 -8.88 -6.73 15.95
CA ALA A 86 -8.81 -5.38 16.50
C ALA A 86 -10.03 -5.06 17.38
N ALA A 87 -9.83 -4.39 18.53
CA ALA A 87 -10.89 -4.05 19.49
C ALA A 87 -11.21 -2.55 19.53
N ALA A 88 -10.27 -1.68 19.11
CA ALA A 88 -10.41 -0.23 19.21
C ALA A 88 -11.34 0.37 18.12
N PRO A 89 -11.88 1.58 18.35
CA PRO A 89 -12.68 2.32 17.37
C PRO A 89 -11.88 2.83 16.16
N LEU A 90 -10.55 2.95 16.31
CA LEU A 90 -9.64 3.28 15.22
C LEU A 90 -8.75 2.07 14.91
N VAL A 91 -8.58 1.77 13.62
CA VAL A 91 -7.68 0.71 13.16
C VAL A 91 -6.60 1.33 12.30
N ALA A 92 -5.36 1.08 12.65
CA ALA A 92 -4.19 1.62 11.96
C ALA A 92 -3.34 0.49 11.35
N PHE A 93 -2.68 0.75 10.24
CA PHE A 93 -1.90 -0.21 9.49
C PHE A 93 -0.51 0.33 9.21
N PHE A 94 0.48 -0.53 9.35
CA PHE A 94 1.82 -0.35 8.78
C PHE A 94 2.45 -1.73 8.51
N ASP A 95 3.49 -1.78 7.66
CA ASP A 95 4.12 -3.04 7.25
C ASP A 95 5.33 -3.39 8.14
N ASP A 96 5.77 -4.64 8.13
CA ASP A 96 6.85 -5.19 8.97
C ASP A 96 8.27 -4.71 8.60
N ASP A 97 8.42 -3.99 7.48
CA ASP A 97 9.64 -3.29 7.07
C ASP A 97 9.56 -1.76 7.26
N VAL A 98 8.54 -1.32 8.00
CA VAL A 98 8.26 0.08 8.30
C VAL A 98 8.50 0.40 9.78
N ARG A 99 8.98 1.59 10.08
CA ARG A 99 9.10 2.16 11.42
C ARG A 99 8.29 3.45 11.51
N VAL A 100 7.42 3.53 12.47
CA VAL A 100 6.59 4.71 12.74
C VAL A 100 7.30 5.65 13.72
N THR A 101 7.03 6.96 13.61
CA THR A 101 7.58 7.95 14.54
C THR A 101 6.93 7.87 15.94
N PRO A 102 7.57 8.38 17.00
CA PRO A 102 7.02 8.34 18.35
C PRO A 102 5.67 9.05 18.50
N GLU A 103 5.36 10.03 17.69
CA GLU A 103 4.10 10.80 17.70
C GLU A 103 2.99 10.17 16.84
N TRP A 104 3.24 9.02 16.22
CA TRP A 104 2.36 8.44 15.20
C TRP A 104 0.96 8.14 15.75
N VAL A 105 0.85 7.46 16.89
CA VAL A 105 -0.45 7.16 17.54
C VAL A 105 -1.14 8.44 18.02
N ALA A 106 -0.38 9.35 18.62
CA ALA A 106 -0.91 10.65 19.06
C ALA A 106 -1.46 11.46 17.88
N THR A 107 -0.77 11.45 16.74
CA THR A 107 -1.22 12.13 15.51
C THR A 107 -2.50 11.51 14.96
N ILE A 108 -2.64 10.17 14.95
CA ILE A 108 -3.87 9.48 14.57
C ILE A 108 -5.03 9.93 15.45
N ARG A 109 -4.88 9.83 16.77
CA ARG A 109 -5.93 10.18 17.74
C ARG A 109 -6.34 11.65 17.63
N ARG A 110 -5.36 12.56 17.59
CA ARG A 110 -5.59 14.01 17.41
C ARG A 110 -6.39 14.28 16.14
N THR A 111 -5.96 13.75 15.00
CA THR A 111 -6.60 14.00 13.71
C THR A 111 -8.06 13.53 13.71
N PHE A 112 -8.35 12.33 14.17
CA PHE A 112 -9.73 11.83 14.18
C PHE A 112 -10.63 12.53 15.23
N ARG A 113 -10.06 13.10 16.27
CA ARG A 113 -10.78 13.92 17.24
C ARG A 113 -11.14 15.29 16.66
N GLU A 114 -10.21 15.93 15.94
CA GLU A 114 -10.38 17.26 15.34
C GLU A 114 -11.20 17.22 14.03
N ARG A 115 -11.16 16.09 13.33
CA ARG A 115 -11.80 15.92 12.03
C ARG A 115 -12.79 14.76 12.06
N SER A 116 -13.95 15.01 12.66
CA SER A 116 -15.05 14.03 12.73
C SER A 116 -15.63 13.67 11.36
N ASP A 117 -15.43 14.53 10.36
CA ASP A 117 -15.86 14.39 8.96
C ASP A 117 -14.95 13.45 8.11
N ILE A 118 -13.83 12.97 8.67
CA ILE A 118 -12.86 12.11 7.98
C ILE A 118 -13.00 10.67 8.47
N ASP A 119 -13.06 9.72 7.53
CA ASP A 119 -13.15 8.28 7.80
C ASP A 119 -11.78 7.59 7.81
N CYS A 120 -10.83 8.09 7.02
CA CYS A 120 -9.52 7.49 6.83
C CYS A 120 -8.43 8.56 6.74
N ILE A 121 -7.24 8.25 7.24
CA ILE A 121 -6.05 9.08 7.09
C ILE A 121 -4.88 8.26 6.60
N GLY A 122 -4.01 8.87 5.82
CA GLY A 122 -2.71 8.31 5.45
C GLY A 122 -1.63 9.37 5.56
N GLY A 123 -0.38 8.97 5.61
CA GLY A 123 0.72 9.90 5.85
C GLY A 123 1.93 9.67 4.95
N LYS A 124 3.05 10.28 5.33
CA LYS A 124 4.33 10.10 4.66
C LYS A 124 4.89 8.72 4.91
N VAL A 125 5.40 8.07 3.85
CA VAL A 125 6.29 6.91 3.95
C VAL A 125 7.61 7.30 3.31
N LEU A 126 8.59 7.57 4.15
CA LEU A 126 9.89 8.07 3.74
C LEU A 126 10.93 6.94 3.68
N PRO A 127 11.91 7.04 2.79
CA PRO A 127 12.90 5.97 2.65
C PRO A 127 14.03 6.06 3.67
N ASP A 128 14.37 4.91 4.25
CA ASP A 128 15.68 4.68 4.83
C ASP A 128 16.51 3.91 3.80
N TRP A 129 17.35 4.62 3.08
CA TRP A 129 18.13 4.05 2.00
C TRP A 129 19.25 3.15 2.53
N SER A 130 19.28 1.86 2.17
CA SER A 130 20.39 0.96 2.48
C SER A 130 21.68 1.32 1.71
N SER A 131 21.53 2.07 0.60
CA SER A 131 22.62 2.61 -0.21
C SER A 131 22.12 3.84 -0.97
N PRO A 132 23.00 4.77 -1.41
CA PRO A 132 22.55 5.95 -2.17
C PRO A 132 21.69 5.58 -3.37
N PRO A 133 20.51 6.20 -3.53
CA PRO A 133 19.63 5.92 -4.66
C PRO A 133 20.30 6.36 -5.98
N PRO A 134 20.11 5.59 -7.07
CA PRO A 134 20.64 5.97 -8.37
C PRO A 134 19.95 7.25 -8.90
N ARG A 135 20.65 8.04 -9.72
CA ARG A 135 20.15 9.34 -10.23
C ARG A 135 18.79 9.25 -10.94
N TRP A 136 18.53 8.16 -11.64
CA TRP A 136 17.25 7.97 -12.35
C TRP A 136 16.05 7.77 -11.41
N LEU A 137 16.28 7.40 -10.15
CA LEU A 137 15.23 7.13 -9.17
C LEU A 137 14.80 8.44 -8.52
N THR A 138 13.83 9.09 -9.13
CA THR A 138 13.18 10.31 -8.62
C THR A 138 11.87 9.97 -7.90
N ARG A 139 11.21 10.96 -7.30
CA ARG A 139 9.91 10.76 -6.63
C ARG A 139 8.84 10.13 -7.54
N SER A 140 8.89 10.35 -8.86
CA SER A 140 7.98 9.70 -9.82
C SER A 140 8.14 8.17 -9.90
N HIS A 141 9.23 7.64 -9.36
CA HIS A 141 9.53 6.20 -9.33
C HIS A 141 9.32 5.58 -7.93
N TRP A 142 8.66 6.26 -7.01
CA TRP A 142 8.51 5.81 -5.62
C TRP A 142 7.45 4.73 -5.43
N ALA A 143 6.42 4.67 -6.27
CA ALA A 143 5.33 3.69 -6.14
C ALA A 143 5.81 2.23 -5.99
N PRO A 144 6.80 1.73 -6.78
CA PRO A 144 7.33 0.37 -6.59
C PRO A 144 8.01 0.11 -5.24
N LEU A 145 8.37 1.16 -4.52
CA LEU A 145 9.04 1.10 -3.23
C LEU A 145 8.08 1.30 -2.05
N ALA A 146 6.79 1.47 -2.33
CA ALA A 146 5.76 1.84 -1.35
C ALA A 146 6.12 3.14 -0.58
N LEU A 147 6.76 4.10 -1.25
CA LEU A 147 7.09 5.41 -0.70
C LEU A 147 6.03 6.43 -1.07
N GLN A 148 5.71 7.32 -0.14
CA GLN A 148 4.72 8.38 -0.32
C GLN A 148 5.13 9.67 0.39
N ASP A 149 5.11 10.78 -0.35
CA ASP A 149 5.24 12.12 0.19
C ASP A 149 4.47 13.10 -0.71
N LEU A 150 3.30 13.52 -0.27
CA LEU A 150 2.43 14.45 -0.98
C LEU A 150 2.64 15.92 -0.55
N GLY A 151 3.76 16.21 0.14
CA GLY A 151 4.14 17.54 0.61
C GLY A 151 3.81 17.78 2.08
N ASP A 152 3.90 19.05 2.50
CA ASP A 152 3.86 19.44 3.90
C ASP A 152 2.51 20.08 4.31
N ARG A 153 1.48 19.92 3.47
CA ARG A 153 0.12 20.39 3.77
C ARG A 153 -0.85 19.22 3.77
N PRO A 154 -1.85 19.22 4.67
CA PRO A 154 -2.94 18.25 4.62
C PRO A 154 -3.69 18.36 3.29
N VAL A 155 -4.02 17.21 2.70
CA VAL A 155 -4.76 17.14 1.43
C VAL A 155 -5.98 16.25 1.59
N LEU A 156 -7.15 16.79 1.32
CA LEU A 156 -8.39 16.01 1.27
C LEU A 156 -8.35 15.07 0.07
N VAL A 157 -8.60 13.80 0.32
CA VAL A 157 -8.62 12.73 -0.68
C VAL A 157 -10.05 12.23 -0.83
N SER A 158 -10.59 12.36 -2.03
CA SER A 158 -11.97 12.00 -2.36
C SER A 158 -12.10 11.56 -3.81
N ALA A 159 -13.30 11.22 -4.24
CA ALA A 159 -13.54 10.88 -5.65
C ALA A 159 -13.25 12.06 -6.61
N GLU A 160 -13.40 13.30 -6.15
CA GLU A 160 -13.12 14.53 -6.91
C GLU A 160 -11.63 14.89 -6.91
N ASN A 161 -10.90 14.45 -5.88
CA ASN A 161 -9.45 14.62 -5.75
C ASN A 161 -8.80 13.26 -5.43
N PRO A 162 -8.73 12.33 -6.41
CA PRO A 162 -8.29 10.97 -6.18
C PRO A 162 -6.78 10.89 -6.02
N LEU A 163 -6.33 10.73 -4.78
CA LEU A 163 -4.95 10.44 -4.44
C LEU A 163 -4.88 9.06 -3.78
N GLY A 164 -3.85 8.28 -4.09
CA GLY A 164 -3.60 7.02 -3.40
C GLY A 164 -3.13 7.28 -1.97
N LEU A 165 -3.68 6.54 -1.01
CA LEU A 165 -3.10 6.35 0.32
C LEU A 165 -2.71 4.89 0.45
N ILE A 166 -1.56 4.63 1.05
CA ILE A 166 -1.00 3.26 1.13
C ILE A 166 -1.08 2.73 2.55
N SER A 167 -1.42 1.45 2.67
CA SER A 167 -1.58 0.77 3.96
C SER A 167 -0.26 0.60 4.74
N ALA A 168 0.87 0.91 4.15
CA ALA A 168 2.13 1.03 4.86
C ALA A 168 2.15 2.20 5.87
N ASN A 169 1.19 3.15 5.79
CA ASN A 169 0.98 4.22 6.77
C ASN A 169 -0.46 4.75 6.65
N LEU A 170 -1.42 4.00 7.18
CA LEU A 170 -2.85 4.28 7.06
C LEU A 170 -3.56 4.07 8.40
N ALA A 171 -4.59 4.88 8.69
CA ALA A 171 -5.51 4.60 9.78
C ALA A 171 -6.94 4.94 9.38
N CYS A 172 -7.94 4.24 9.91
CA CYS A 172 -9.33 4.48 9.60
C CYS A 172 -10.24 4.25 10.81
N ARG A 173 -11.45 4.79 10.75
CA ARG A 173 -12.51 4.44 11.69
C ARG A 173 -12.97 3.00 11.45
N ARG A 174 -13.22 2.26 12.51
CA ARG A 174 -13.81 0.91 12.41
C ARG A 174 -15.13 0.94 11.64
N SER A 175 -15.98 1.93 11.88
CA SER A 175 -17.24 2.10 11.17
C SER A 175 -17.10 2.20 9.64
N LEU A 176 -15.94 2.67 9.14
CA LEU A 176 -15.65 2.60 7.72
C LEU A 176 -15.44 1.15 7.28
N LEU A 177 -14.64 0.36 8.01
CA LEU A 177 -14.41 -1.06 7.71
C LEU A 177 -15.72 -1.85 7.76
N ASP A 178 -16.62 -1.54 8.69
CA ASP A 178 -17.93 -2.15 8.77
C ASP A 178 -18.80 -1.81 7.53
N ARG A 179 -18.64 -0.60 6.98
CA ARG A 179 -19.38 -0.12 5.81
C ARG A 179 -18.82 -0.63 4.49
N VAL A 180 -17.50 -0.63 4.30
CA VAL A 180 -16.86 -0.96 3.01
C VAL A 180 -16.19 -2.34 3.00
N GLY A 181 -16.07 -2.99 4.15
CA GLY A 181 -15.34 -4.26 4.30
C GLY A 181 -13.83 -4.09 4.34
N GLY A 182 -13.13 -5.20 4.53
CA GLY A 182 -11.67 -5.27 4.54
C GLY A 182 -11.03 -5.23 3.14
N PHE A 183 -9.74 -5.56 3.07
CA PHE A 183 -8.96 -5.59 1.82
C PHE A 183 -9.32 -6.79 0.94
N SER A 184 -9.48 -6.58 -0.36
CA SER A 184 -9.84 -7.63 -1.32
C SER A 184 -8.64 -8.53 -1.64
N PRO A 185 -8.75 -9.86 -1.44
CA PRO A 185 -7.68 -10.79 -1.81
C PRO A 185 -7.44 -10.91 -3.32
N LEU A 186 -8.34 -10.43 -4.18
CA LEU A 186 -8.18 -10.46 -5.63
C LEU A 186 -7.07 -9.55 -6.13
N PHE A 187 -6.75 -8.49 -5.37
CA PHE A 187 -5.79 -7.45 -5.77
C PHE A 187 -4.46 -7.51 -5.00
N GLN A 188 -4.28 -8.52 -4.15
CA GLN A 188 -3.06 -8.70 -3.37
C GLN A 188 -1.96 -9.43 -4.15
N ARG A 189 -0.72 -9.16 -3.78
CA ARG A 189 0.37 -10.07 -4.16
C ARG A 189 0.37 -11.31 -3.26
N VAL A 190 0.78 -12.45 -3.81
CA VAL A 190 0.94 -13.70 -3.09
C VAL A 190 2.38 -14.20 -3.28
N LYS A 191 3.06 -14.58 -2.19
CA LYS A 191 4.47 -15.06 -2.18
C LYS A 191 5.40 -14.07 -2.88
N ASP A 192 6.18 -14.55 -3.87
CA ASP A 192 7.14 -13.76 -4.65
C ASP A 192 6.49 -12.93 -5.76
N GLY A 193 5.17 -12.83 -5.78
CA GLY A 193 4.43 -11.95 -6.68
C GLY A 193 4.87 -10.51 -6.54
N ILE A 194 4.81 -9.74 -7.62
CA ILE A 194 5.20 -8.34 -7.64
C ILE A 194 4.10 -7.47 -8.24
N GLY A 195 3.89 -6.31 -7.62
CA GLY A 195 2.74 -5.46 -7.92
C GLY A 195 1.49 -5.91 -7.15
N SER A 196 0.68 -4.98 -6.75
CA SER A 196 -0.58 -5.18 -6.04
C SER A 196 -1.43 -3.93 -6.20
N LEU A 197 -2.71 -3.99 -5.81
CA LEU A 197 -3.66 -2.89 -5.92
C LEU A 197 -4.71 -2.93 -4.80
N GLU A 198 -4.46 -3.67 -3.73
CA GLU A 198 -5.41 -3.82 -2.62
C GLU A 198 -5.72 -2.49 -1.95
N ASP A 199 -4.74 -1.58 -1.85
CA ASP A 199 -4.93 -0.25 -1.27
C ASP A 199 -5.80 0.63 -2.18
N ASP A 200 -5.45 0.70 -3.49
CA ASP A 200 -6.21 1.47 -4.47
C ASP A 200 -7.66 0.99 -4.60
N GLU A 201 -7.89 -0.33 -4.57
CA GLU A 201 -9.22 -0.91 -4.63
C GLU A 201 -10.03 -0.55 -3.37
N TRP A 202 -9.39 -0.65 -2.20
CA TRP A 202 -10.04 -0.35 -0.93
C TRP A 202 -10.40 1.14 -0.82
N ILE A 203 -9.51 2.05 -1.20
CA ILE A 203 -9.75 3.50 -1.23
C ILE A 203 -10.88 3.85 -2.21
N ARG A 204 -11.00 3.16 -3.35
CA ARG A 204 -12.12 3.37 -4.29
C ARG A 204 -13.47 2.99 -3.67
N ARG A 205 -13.53 1.88 -2.90
CA ARG A 205 -14.75 1.54 -2.14
C ARG A 205 -15.07 2.58 -1.08
N LEU A 206 -14.07 3.15 -0.41
CA LEU A 206 -14.26 4.27 0.51
C LEU A 206 -14.95 5.43 -0.23
N TRP A 207 -14.44 5.87 -1.37
CA TRP A 207 -15.06 6.97 -2.14
C TRP A 207 -16.47 6.63 -2.63
N GLN A 208 -16.70 5.41 -3.11
CA GLN A 208 -18.02 4.94 -3.55
C GLN A 208 -19.06 4.93 -2.42
N SER A 209 -18.60 4.75 -1.18
CA SER A 209 -19.46 4.82 0.02
C SER A 209 -19.71 6.25 0.52
N GLY A 210 -19.25 7.28 -0.20
CA GLY A 210 -19.29 8.68 0.24
C GLY A 210 -18.25 9.02 1.33
N GLY A 211 -17.33 8.11 1.62
CA GLY A 211 -16.29 8.32 2.61
C GLY A 211 -15.23 9.33 2.18
N ARG A 212 -14.60 9.96 3.15
CA ARG A 212 -13.56 10.98 2.95
C ARG A 212 -12.26 10.56 3.63
N ALA A 213 -11.15 10.76 2.94
CA ALA A 213 -9.84 10.52 3.50
C ALA A 213 -9.01 11.81 3.53
N LEU A 214 -7.99 11.85 4.40
CA LEU A 214 -7.08 12.98 4.55
C LEU A 214 -5.63 12.47 4.51
N TYR A 215 -4.82 13.06 3.66
CA TYR A 215 -3.38 12.97 3.80
C TYR A 215 -2.90 13.90 4.91
N VAL A 216 -2.18 13.36 5.89
CA VAL A 216 -1.67 14.06 7.08
C VAL A 216 -0.14 14.07 7.02
N PRO A 217 0.53 15.20 6.74
CA PRO A 217 1.98 15.26 6.57
C PRO A 217 2.76 14.93 7.85
N ASP A 218 2.16 15.15 9.04
CA ASP A 218 2.75 14.83 10.34
C ASP A 218 2.63 13.34 10.71
N LEU A 219 1.83 12.57 9.98
CA LEU A 219 1.76 11.11 10.13
C LEU A 219 2.91 10.48 9.35
N VAL A 220 4.04 10.28 10.01
CA VAL A 220 5.29 9.90 9.36
C VAL A 220 5.68 8.46 9.70
N ALA A 221 6.04 7.72 8.67
CA ALA A 221 6.65 6.41 8.76
C ALA A 221 7.89 6.34 7.87
N HIS A 222 8.83 5.48 8.22
CA HIS A 222 10.07 5.23 7.47
C HIS A 222 10.13 3.78 7.06
N THR A 223 10.47 3.50 5.80
CA THR A 223 10.65 2.13 5.32
C THR A 223 12.07 1.88 4.87
N SER A 224 12.57 0.70 5.20
CA SER A 224 13.89 0.24 4.75
C SER A 224 13.83 -0.12 3.26
N VAL A 225 14.64 0.55 2.44
CA VAL A 225 14.69 0.29 1.00
C VAL A 225 15.98 -0.47 0.65
N PRO A 226 15.90 -1.79 0.43
CA PRO A 226 17.06 -2.59 0.11
C PRO A 226 17.58 -2.30 -1.31
N SER A 227 18.90 -2.41 -1.51
CA SER A 227 19.57 -2.17 -2.79
C SER A 227 18.99 -3.00 -3.95
N THR A 228 18.44 -4.17 -3.67
CA THR A 228 17.78 -5.04 -4.66
C THR A 228 16.55 -4.38 -5.30
N ARG A 229 15.87 -3.46 -4.58
CA ARG A 229 14.74 -2.68 -5.09
C ARG A 229 15.18 -1.42 -5.85
N LEU A 230 16.46 -0.98 -5.74
CA LEU A 230 17.00 0.18 -6.43
C LEU A 230 17.45 -0.11 -7.88
N THR A 231 16.94 -1.16 -8.49
CA THR A 231 17.33 -1.60 -9.83
C THR A 231 16.21 -1.35 -10.86
N ARG A 232 16.59 -0.92 -12.07
CA ARG A 232 15.64 -0.79 -13.19
C ARG A 232 14.89 -2.11 -13.46
N ARG A 233 15.54 -3.27 -13.21
CA ARG A 233 14.92 -4.61 -13.36
C ARG A 233 13.74 -4.77 -12.40
N TYR A 234 13.89 -4.39 -11.13
CA TYR A 234 12.82 -4.44 -10.13
C TYR A 234 11.63 -3.57 -10.56
N HIS A 235 11.86 -2.31 -10.93
CA HIS A 235 10.82 -1.39 -11.37
C HIS A 235 10.08 -1.88 -12.63
N ARG A 236 10.79 -2.42 -13.63
CA ARG A 236 10.18 -3.04 -14.82
C ARG A 236 9.22 -4.18 -14.46
N ARG A 237 9.64 -5.07 -13.55
CA ARG A 237 8.80 -6.18 -13.08
C ARG A 237 7.57 -5.66 -12.33
N TRP A 238 7.78 -4.71 -11.43
CA TRP A 238 6.71 -4.15 -10.62
C TRP A 238 5.64 -3.50 -11.52
N HIS A 239 6.02 -2.62 -12.44
CA HIS A 239 5.07 -1.96 -13.34
C HIS A 239 4.30 -2.97 -14.20
N SER A 240 4.94 -4.04 -14.68
CA SER A 240 4.23 -5.09 -15.41
C SER A 240 3.21 -5.83 -14.53
N GLY A 241 3.54 -6.13 -13.28
CA GLY A 241 2.62 -6.74 -12.31
C GLY A 241 1.45 -5.81 -11.98
N HIS A 242 1.76 -4.56 -11.67
CA HIS A 242 0.80 -3.52 -11.34
C HIS A 242 -0.22 -3.30 -12.49
N GLY A 243 0.25 -3.25 -13.74
CA GLY A 243 -0.63 -3.14 -14.91
C GLY A 243 -1.63 -4.30 -15.04
N ARG A 244 -1.26 -5.53 -14.65
CA ARG A 244 -2.19 -6.67 -14.62
C ARG A 244 -3.32 -6.45 -13.63
N PHE A 245 -3.01 -5.98 -12.41
CA PHE A 245 -4.03 -5.69 -11.39
C PHE A 245 -4.94 -4.54 -11.80
N TYR A 246 -4.40 -3.51 -12.44
CA TYR A 246 -5.23 -2.42 -13.00
C TYR A 246 -6.21 -2.92 -14.07
N ALA A 247 -5.83 -3.90 -14.87
CA ALA A 247 -6.74 -4.53 -15.83
C ALA A 247 -7.90 -5.25 -15.12
N LEU A 248 -7.63 -5.92 -13.99
CA LEU A 248 -8.64 -6.58 -13.16
C LEU A 248 -9.57 -5.59 -12.47
N LEU A 249 -9.04 -4.46 -12.01
CA LEU A 249 -9.80 -3.44 -11.26
C LEU A 249 -10.95 -2.83 -12.06
N ARG A 250 -10.91 -2.91 -13.40
CA ARG A 250 -11.92 -2.29 -14.28
C ARG A 250 -12.17 -0.81 -13.94
N ALA A 251 -11.09 -0.11 -13.65
CA ALA A 251 -11.14 1.27 -13.21
C ALA A 251 -11.83 2.16 -14.26
N ALA A 252 -12.77 3.01 -13.81
CA ALA A 252 -13.62 3.82 -14.66
C ALA A 252 -12.82 4.72 -15.64
N GLU A 253 -11.64 5.19 -15.20
CA GLU A 253 -10.74 5.99 -16.06
C GLU A 253 -10.22 5.24 -17.29
N PHE A 254 -10.15 3.89 -17.22
CA PHE A 254 -9.79 3.05 -18.37
C PHE A 254 -11.01 2.59 -19.18
N GLU A 255 -12.19 2.51 -18.57
CA GLU A 255 -13.40 1.97 -19.22
C GLU A 255 -14.25 3.05 -19.90
N ARG A 256 -14.32 4.27 -19.34
CA ARG A 256 -15.26 5.34 -19.77
C ARG A 256 -15.08 5.88 -21.17
N SER A 257 -13.94 5.70 -21.81
CA SER A 257 -13.67 6.28 -23.13
C SER A 257 -13.74 5.29 -24.28
N SER A 258 -14.24 4.08 -24.07
CA SER A 258 -14.19 3.03 -25.08
C SER A 258 -15.40 3.07 -26.03
N LYS A 259 -15.32 3.91 -27.07
CA LYS A 259 -16.09 3.68 -28.30
C LYS A 259 -15.49 2.45 -29.04
N GLY A 260 -15.46 1.30 -28.38
CA GLY A 260 -14.91 0.05 -28.90
C GLY A 260 -13.67 -0.44 -28.13
N ALA A 261 -13.58 -1.75 -28.00
CA ALA A 261 -12.43 -2.47 -27.47
C ALA A 261 -11.93 -3.49 -28.50
N ILE A 262 -10.63 -3.64 -28.60
CA ILE A 262 -9.99 -4.68 -29.43
C ILE A 262 -9.34 -5.66 -28.46
N LEU A 263 -9.69 -6.94 -28.54
CA LEU A 263 -9.21 -7.99 -27.64
C LEU A 263 -9.40 -7.62 -26.16
N GLY A 264 -10.56 -7.04 -25.81
CA GLY A 264 -10.87 -6.62 -24.45
C GLY A 264 -10.13 -5.36 -23.97
N VAL A 265 -9.30 -4.72 -24.80
CA VAL A 265 -8.53 -3.51 -24.47
C VAL A 265 -9.20 -2.28 -25.10
N PRO A 266 -9.51 -1.23 -24.32
CA PRO A 266 -10.08 0.00 -24.82
C PRO A 266 -9.17 0.71 -25.84
N ALA A 267 -9.76 1.27 -26.93
CA ALA A 267 -9.01 1.86 -28.06
C ALA A 267 -8.04 2.99 -27.64
N HIS A 268 -8.37 3.78 -26.61
CA HIS A 268 -7.50 4.86 -26.13
C HIS A 268 -6.21 4.34 -25.49
N VAL A 269 -6.20 3.09 -24.96
CA VAL A 269 -5.02 2.46 -24.37
C VAL A 269 -4.01 2.13 -25.45
N TYR A 270 -4.46 1.73 -26.66
CA TYR A 270 -3.56 1.56 -27.81
C TYR A 270 -2.89 2.87 -28.21
N ARG A 271 -3.66 3.97 -28.27
CA ARG A 271 -3.10 5.31 -28.55
C ARG A 271 -2.08 5.74 -27.51
N ALA A 272 -2.38 5.53 -26.22
CA ALA A 272 -1.47 5.82 -25.13
C ALA A 272 -0.17 4.99 -25.22
N THR A 273 -0.28 3.74 -25.68
CA THR A 273 0.89 2.86 -25.90
C THR A 273 1.78 3.40 -27.03
N ILE A 274 1.20 3.76 -28.18
CA ILE A 274 1.92 4.33 -29.32
C ILE A 274 2.62 5.64 -28.93
N ALA A 275 1.90 6.55 -28.24
CA ALA A 275 2.47 7.80 -27.75
C ALA A 275 3.65 7.57 -26.80
N SER A 276 3.50 6.65 -25.84
CA SER A 276 4.57 6.30 -24.90
C SER A 276 5.78 5.67 -25.60
N ALA A 277 5.57 4.84 -26.62
CA ALA A 277 6.64 4.25 -27.42
C ALA A 277 7.39 5.33 -28.23
N GLY A 278 6.67 6.27 -28.85
CA GLY A 278 7.27 7.41 -29.55
C GLY A 278 8.14 8.27 -28.64
N SER A 279 7.62 8.62 -27.46
CA SER A 279 8.37 9.38 -26.45
C SER A 279 9.60 8.63 -25.94
N TRP A 280 9.48 7.31 -25.73
CA TRP A 280 10.60 6.46 -25.36
C TRP A 280 11.72 6.47 -26.39
N ILE A 281 11.38 6.27 -27.67
CA ILE A 281 12.33 6.30 -28.79
C ILE A 281 12.99 7.68 -28.90
N ALA A 282 12.20 8.77 -28.86
CA ALA A 282 12.70 10.13 -28.91
C ALA A 282 13.70 10.45 -27.79
N SER A 283 13.40 9.98 -26.56
CA SER A 283 14.30 10.15 -25.41
C SER A 283 15.60 9.38 -25.57
N LEU A 284 15.57 8.17 -26.18
CA LEU A 284 16.78 7.41 -26.48
C LEU A 284 17.63 8.09 -27.54
N LEU A 285 17.02 8.58 -28.62
CA LEU A 285 17.72 9.26 -29.73
C LEU A 285 18.37 10.59 -29.26
N THR A 286 17.80 11.24 -28.25
CA THR A 286 18.32 12.50 -27.68
C THR A 286 19.27 12.29 -26.49
N GLY A 287 19.63 11.03 -26.15
CA GLY A 287 20.52 10.69 -25.05
C GLY A 287 19.92 10.90 -23.65
N ARG A 288 18.62 11.17 -23.53
CA ARG A 288 17.91 11.38 -22.25
C ARG A 288 17.51 10.03 -21.63
N THR A 289 18.50 9.29 -21.13
CA THR A 289 18.31 7.90 -20.67
C THR A 289 17.39 7.77 -19.45
N ASP A 290 17.29 8.78 -18.60
CA ASP A 290 16.42 8.76 -17.41
C ASP A 290 14.96 9.08 -17.80
N ASP A 291 14.73 10.02 -18.72
CA ASP A 291 13.40 10.25 -19.30
C ASP A 291 12.93 9.02 -20.09
N ALA A 292 13.83 8.37 -20.85
CA ALA A 292 13.55 7.13 -21.54
C ALA A 292 13.07 6.04 -20.55
N PHE A 293 13.69 5.93 -19.38
CA PHE A 293 13.26 4.96 -18.37
C PHE A 293 11.86 5.24 -17.85
N THR A 294 11.49 6.49 -17.64
CA THR A 294 10.12 6.89 -17.24
C THR A 294 9.07 6.43 -18.29
N HIS A 295 9.36 6.60 -19.58
CA HIS A 295 8.49 6.11 -20.65
C HIS A 295 8.50 4.58 -20.73
N GLU A 296 9.64 3.94 -20.52
CA GLU A 296 9.76 2.48 -20.51
C GLU A 296 8.90 1.84 -19.41
N VAL A 297 8.91 2.35 -18.18
CA VAL A 297 8.09 1.76 -17.09
C VAL A 297 6.59 1.91 -17.38
N ARG A 298 6.17 2.98 -18.06
CA ARG A 298 4.80 3.11 -18.55
C ARG A 298 4.46 2.04 -19.59
N LEU A 299 5.35 1.77 -20.54
CA LEU A 299 5.18 0.67 -21.52
C LEU A 299 5.12 -0.70 -20.83
N ARG A 300 5.91 -0.91 -19.76
CA ARG A 300 5.83 -2.14 -18.96
C ARG A 300 4.48 -2.29 -18.26
N PHE A 301 3.94 -1.21 -17.69
CA PHE A 301 2.59 -1.19 -17.14
C PHE A 301 1.55 -1.56 -18.21
N LEU A 302 1.56 -0.88 -19.35
CA LEU A 302 0.65 -1.14 -20.46
C LEU A 302 0.75 -2.59 -20.95
N ARG A 303 1.96 -3.14 -21.10
CA ARG A 303 2.16 -4.56 -21.42
C ARG A 303 1.47 -5.49 -20.42
N GLY A 304 1.58 -5.22 -19.12
CA GLY A 304 0.90 -5.99 -18.07
C GLY A 304 -0.63 -5.90 -18.23
N PHE A 305 -1.15 -4.70 -18.44
CA PHE A 305 -2.56 -4.44 -18.69
C PHE A 305 -3.09 -5.21 -19.90
N PHE A 306 -2.45 -5.09 -21.07
CA PHE A 306 -2.80 -5.82 -22.27
C PHE A 306 -2.80 -7.34 -22.07
N SER A 307 -1.73 -7.86 -21.45
CA SER A 307 -1.59 -9.30 -21.19
C SER A 307 -2.76 -9.87 -20.40
N GLN A 308 -3.25 -9.13 -19.40
CA GLN A 308 -4.39 -9.55 -18.58
C GLN A 308 -5.70 -9.48 -19.36
N ARG A 309 -5.97 -8.37 -20.07
CA ARG A 309 -7.19 -8.16 -20.85
C ARG A 309 -7.36 -9.18 -21.98
N VAL A 310 -6.29 -9.42 -22.72
CA VAL A 310 -6.28 -10.42 -23.78
C VAL A 310 -6.56 -11.82 -23.24
N ARG A 311 -5.93 -12.18 -22.09
CA ARG A 311 -6.20 -13.46 -21.43
C ARG A 311 -7.66 -13.61 -21.03
N GLU A 312 -8.28 -12.57 -20.44
CA GLU A 312 -9.68 -12.58 -20.06
C GLU A 312 -10.61 -12.68 -21.29
N HIS A 313 -10.28 -11.97 -22.37
CA HIS A 313 -11.06 -12.01 -23.60
C HIS A 313 -11.16 -13.43 -24.16
N PHE A 314 -10.07 -14.18 -24.20
CA PHE A 314 -10.08 -15.57 -24.66
C PHE A 314 -10.64 -16.55 -23.63
N ALA A 315 -10.56 -16.27 -22.34
CA ALA A 315 -11.14 -17.15 -21.30
C ALA A 315 -12.67 -17.06 -21.23
N HIS A 316 -13.29 -15.98 -21.66
CA HIS A 316 -14.75 -15.78 -21.67
C HIS A 316 -15.36 -16.00 -23.07
N GLY A 317 -14.57 -16.31 -24.07
CA GLY A 317 -15.01 -16.57 -25.45
C GLY A 317 -15.10 -18.05 -25.81
N THR A 318 -14.86 -18.94 -24.83
CA THR A 318 -15.10 -20.39 -24.88
C THR A 318 -16.18 -20.77 -23.88
#